data_1c02016e8922ce2d2258c0970c9b6576
#
_entry.id   1c02016e8922ce2d2258c0970c9b6576
#
_cell.length_a   1.000
_cell.length_b   1.000
_cell.length_c   1.000
_cell.angle_alpha   90.00
_cell.angle_beta   90.00
_cell.angle_gamma   90.00
#
_symmetry.space_group_name_H-M   'P 1'
#
loop_
_entity.id
_entity.type
_entity.pdbx_description
1 polymer ?
#
loop_
_entity_poly.entity_id
_entity_poly.type
_entity_poly.pdbx_seq_one_letter_code
_entity_poly.pdbx_strand_id
1 'polypeptide(L)'
;MDRRNFIKNTGWSFLGLAASGSLLGSCAAGSKEAKKKMPSASDLKMYWGDLHNHCNITYGHGDMRDAFEAAKGQLDFVSVTPHAMWPDIPGADDPRLKWVIDYHTGAFKRLREGGYEKYVAMTNEYNKEGEFLTFVGYEAHSMEHGDHVALNYDLDAPLIECTSIEDWKQKAKGHKVFITPHHMGYQGGYRGYNWKCFTEGDQTPFVEMYSRHGLAESDQGDYPYLHDMGPRQWEGTIQYGLELGNKFGIMASTDQHSGYPGSYGDGRIGVLAPSLTRDAIWEALRTRHVCAATGDKILIASASTMLSWVT
;
A
#
# COMPACT_ATOMS: atom_id res chain seq x y z
N MET A 1 -28.68 -8.51 2.48
CA MET A 1 -28.66 -8.55 3.97
C MET A 1 -28.84 -7.14 4.50
N ASP A 2 -29.77 -6.90 5.42
CA ASP A 2 -30.04 -5.55 5.90
C ASP A 2 -28.88 -5.04 6.78
N ARG A 3 -28.37 -3.84 6.50
CA ARG A 3 -27.25 -3.17 7.21
C ARG A 3 -27.42 -3.11 8.74
N ARG A 4 -28.64 -3.23 9.23
CA ARG A 4 -28.95 -3.20 10.68
C ARG A 4 -28.65 -4.51 11.42
N ASN A 5 -28.44 -5.62 10.71
CA ASN A 5 -28.19 -6.92 11.33
C ASN A 5 -26.70 -7.22 11.52
N PHE A 6 -25.81 -6.52 10.80
CA PHE A 6 -24.37 -6.70 10.96
C PHE A 6 -23.87 -6.23 12.35
N ILE A 7 -24.42 -5.14 12.88
CA ILE A 7 -23.98 -4.56 14.17
C ILE A 7 -24.49 -5.38 15.38
N LYS A 8 -25.50 -6.20 15.21
CA LYS A 8 -26.10 -6.96 16.34
C LYS A 8 -25.45 -8.30 16.65
N ASN A 9 -24.66 -8.86 15.72
CA ASN A 9 -24.08 -10.21 15.89
C ASN A 9 -22.66 -10.24 16.42
N THR A 10 -22.01 -9.10 16.70
CA THR A 10 -20.65 -9.04 17.24
C THR A 10 -20.56 -8.82 18.75
N GLY A 11 -21.68 -8.84 19.45
CA GLY A 11 -21.73 -8.74 20.90
C GLY A 11 -22.14 -10.07 21.54
N TRP A 12 -21.23 -10.74 22.21
CA TRP A 12 -21.38 -11.73 23.26
C TRP A 12 -20.39 -12.88 23.14
N SER A 13 -19.38 -12.83 23.97
CA SER A 13 -18.91 -13.91 24.84
C SER A 13 -17.49 -13.67 25.30
N PHE A 14 -17.32 -13.08 26.46
CA PHE A 14 -16.18 -13.36 27.35
C PHE A 14 -16.63 -13.27 28.79
N LEU A 15 -16.88 -14.42 29.38
CA LEU A 15 -16.96 -14.61 30.84
C LEU A 15 -15.81 -15.55 31.24
N GLY A 16 -15.01 -15.07 32.07
CA GLY A 16 -14.02 -15.49 32.99
C GLY A 16 -13.55 -16.93 33.12
N LEU A 17 -12.26 -17.06 33.38
CA LEU A 17 -11.73 -17.99 34.38
C LEU A 17 -10.43 -17.44 34.94
N ALA A 18 -10.44 -17.10 36.21
CA ALA A 18 -9.25 -16.89 37.04
C ALA A 18 -8.89 -18.22 37.72
N ALA A 19 -7.63 -18.63 37.67
CA ALA A 19 -7.04 -19.55 38.67
C ALA A 19 -5.51 -19.44 38.65
N SER A 20 -4.98 -18.88 39.65
CA SER A 20 -3.95 -19.25 40.63
C SER A 20 -2.75 -20.13 40.23
N GLY A 21 -1.54 -19.57 40.43
CA GLY A 21 -0.48 -20.18 41.25
C GLY A 21 0.64 -20.92 40.56
N SER A 22 1.84 -20.43 40.59
CA SER A 22 2.95 -20.85 41.45
C SER A 22 4.31 -20.43 40.90
N LEU A 23 5.13 -19.90 41.76
CA LEU A 23 6.54 -19.54 41.65
C LEU A 23 7.42 -20.73 41.25
N LEU A 24 8.32 -20.52 40.28
CA LEU A 24 9.69 -21.01 40.32
C LEU A 24 10.59 -20.06 39.52
N GLY A 25 11.57 -19.49 40.23
CA GLY A 25 12.53 -18.56 39.63
C GLY A 25 13.55 -19.27 38.74
N SER A 26 13.90 -18.62 37.68
CA SER A 26 15.15 -18.84 36.94
C SER A 26 15.67 -17.48 36.49
N CYS A 27 16.85 -17.13 37.02
CA CYS A 27 17.58 -15.94 36.59
C CYS A 27 18.08 -16.11 35.16
N ALA A 28 17.42 -15.47 34.23
CA ALA A 28 17.98 -15.15 32.91
C ALA A 28 18.06 -13.65 32.82
N ALA A 29 19.29 -13.13 32.72
CA ALA A 29 19.55 -11.71 32.41
C ALA A 29 19.06 -11.41 31.02
N GLY A 30 17.77 -11.13 30.86
CA GLY A 30 17.17 -10.62 29.65
C GLY A 30 17.35 -9.10 29.64
N SER A 31 17.99 -8.57 28.62
CA SER A 31 17.98 -7.15 28.29
C SER A 31 16.54 -6.65 28.31
N LYS A 32 16.23 -5.75 29.23
CA LYS A 32 14.94 -5.04 29.24
C LYS A 32 14.94 -4.12 28.02
N GLU A 33 14.38 -4.58 26.90
CA GLU A 33 13.89 -3.65 25.90
C GLU A 33 12.88 -2.73 26.60
N ALA A 34 13.24 -1.46 26.72
CA ALA A 34 12.34 -0.45 27.25
C ALA A 34 11.12 -0.41 26.31
N LYS A 35 9.97 -0.87 26.78
CA LYS A 35 8.70 -0.72 26.05
C LYS A 35 8.55 0.74 25.69
N LYS A 36 8.75 1.07 24.39
CA LYS A 36 8.60 2.42 23.85
C LYS A 36 7.18 2.85 24.20
N LYS A 37 7.06 3.88 25.02
CA LYS A 37 5.74 4.38 25.46
C LYS A 37 4.97 4.79 24.22
N MET A 38 3.80 4.24 24.00
CA MET A 38 2.92 4.64 22.90
C MET A 38 2.65 6.15 23.03
N PRO A 39 2.77 6.93 21.94
CA PRO A 39 2.44 8.35 21.96
C PRO A 39 0.98 8.54 22.38
N SER A 40 0.67 9.60 23.09
CA SER A 40 -0.72 9.95 23.41
C SER A 40 -1.42 10.39 22.11
N ALA A 41 -2.74 10.26 22.05
CA ALA A 41 -3.50 10.72 20.88
C ALA A 41 -3.27 12.22 20.58
N SER A 42 -2.96 13.04 21.60
CA SER A 42 -2.62 14.45 21.45
C SER A 42 -1.27 14.71 20.79
N ASP A 43 -0.38 13.73 20.76
CA ASP A 43 0.97 13.86 20.19
C ASP A 43 1.03 13.46 18.72
N LEU A 44 -0.07 12.91 18.19
CA LEU A 44 -0.15 12.45 16.80
C LEU A 44 -0.58 13.59 15.87
N LYS A 45 0.04 13.63 14.71
CA LYS A 45 -0.28 14.55 13.60
C LYS A 45 -0.62 13.77 12.36
N MET A 46 -1.50 14.32 11.53
CA MET A 46 -1.82 13.75 10.24
C MET A 46 -0.81 14.24 9.21
N TYR A 47 -0.18 13.30 8.51
CA TYR A 47 0.70 13.53 7.36
C TYR A 47 0.07 12.95 6.11
N TRP A 48 0.18 13.66 4.99
CA TRP A 48 -0.45 13.29 3.74
C TRP A 48 0.58 12.87 2.70
N GLY A 49 0.31 11.76 2.03
CA GLY A 49 1.20 11.23 1.01
C GLY A 49 0.49 10.62 -0.18
N ASP A 50 1.30 10.21 -1.15
CA ASP A 50 0.92 9.42 -2.30
C ASP A 50 1.98 8.32 -2.49
N LEU A 51 1.59 7.07 -2.31
CA LEU A 51 2.50 5.93 -2.31
C LEU A 51 2.42 5.11 -3.60
N HIS A 52 1.62 5.56 -4.57
CA HIS A 52 1.46 4.90 -5.85
C HIS A 52 1.19 5.93 -6.94
N ASN A 53 2.18 6.21 -7.76
CA ASN A 53 2.10 7.13 -8.89
C ASN A 53 3.26 6.89 -9.86
N HIS A 54 3.14 7.39 -11.09
CA HIS A 54 4.04 7.09 -12.20
C HIS A 54 4.52 8.36 -12.90
N CYS A 55 5.68 8.25 -13.54
CA CYS A 55 6.26 9.26 -14.42
C CYS A 55 6.99 8.60 -15.60
N ASN A 56 7.77 9.35 -16.36
CA ASN A 56 8.43 8.86 -17.58
C ASN A 56 9.61 7.90 -17.35
N ILE A 57 9.93 7.56 -16.11
CA ILE A 57 11.01 6.58 -15.81
C ILE A 57 10.70 5.21 -16.45
N THR A 58 9.43 4.85 -16.51
CA THR A 58 8.95 3.65 -17.21
C THR A 58 7.92 4.02 -18.28
N TYR A 59 6.64 3.70 -18.07
CA TYR A 59 5.57 4.17 -18.96
C TYR A 59 4.63 5.09 -18.18
N GLY A 60 4.89 6.30 -18.20
CA GLY A 60 4.13 7.43 -17.70
C GLY A 60 4.59 8.64 -18.45
N HIS A 61 4.00 9.76 -18.17
CA HIS A 61 4.36 11.06 -18.72
C HIS A 61 4.95 11.94 -17.61
N GLY A 62 5.57 13.05 -18.00
CA GLY A 62 6.19 13.98 -17.07
C GLY A 62 7.56 13.53 -16.58
N ASP A 63 8.43 14.48 -16.35
CA ASP A 63 9.78 14.22 -15.88
C ASP A 63 9.75 13.76 -14.42
N MET A 64 10.67 12.88 -14.06
CA MET A 64 10.76 12.36 -12.71
C MET A 64 11.08 13.44 -11.68
N ARG A 65 11.93 14.43 -12.02
CA ARG A 65 12.22 15.57 -11.16
C ARG A 65 10.99 16.44 -10.93
N ASP A 66 10.23 16.71 -11.99
CA ASP A 66 9.00 17.49 -11.91
C ASP A 66 7.95 16.77 -11.04
N ALA A 67 7.91 15.42 -11.08
CA ALA A 67 7.04 14.63 -10.22
C ALA A 67 7.41 14.80 -8.73
N PHE A 68 8.70 14.76 -8.37
CA PHE A 68 9.11 15.01 -6.99
C PHE A 68 8.86 16.46 -6.55
N GLU A 69 9.08 17.45 -7.42
CA GLU A 69 8.77 18.86 -7.11
C GLU A 69 7.26 19.07 -6.91
N ALA A 70 6.42 18.49 -7.78
CA ALA A 70 4.98 18.54 -7.63
C ALA A 70 4.51 17.90 -6.31
N ALA A 71 5.06 16.74 -5.97
CA ALA A 71 4.78 16.06 -4.70
C ALA A 71 5.16 16.93 -3.49
N LYS A 72 6.39 17.45 -3.49
CA LYS A 72 6.93 18.29 -2.41
C LYS A 72 6.09 19.55 -2.18
N GLY A 73 5.47 20.08 -3.22
CA GLY A 73 4.63 21.27 -3.14
C GLY A 73 3.29 21.06 -2.41
N GLN A 74 2.86 19.81 -2.20
CA GLN A 74 1.50 19.52 -1.70
C GLN A 74 1.39 18.34 -0.73
N LEU A 75 2.42 17.52 -0.61
CA LEU A 75 2.44 16.31 0.22
C LEU A 75 3.57 16.39 1.25
N ASP A 76 3.44 15.60 2.31
CA ASP A 76 4.47 15.41 3.33
C ASP A 76 5.42 14.26 2.96
N PHE A 77 4.93 13.29 2.19
CA PHE A 77 5.75 12.16 1.73
C PHE A 77 5.24 11.59 0.41
N VAL A 78 6.12 10.89 -0.32
CA VAL A 78 5.80 10.29 -1.61
C VAL A 78 6.61 9.02 -1.87
N SER A 79 6.04 8.11 -2.65
CA SER A 79 6.78 7.08 -3.40
C SER A 79 6.36 7.15 -4.86
N VAL A 80 7.28 7.51 -5.75
CA VAL A 80 7.09 7.29 -7.19
C VAL A 80 7.35 5.81 -7.46
N THR A 81 6.44 5.12 -8.15
CA THR A 81 6.47 3.66 -8.30
C THR A 81 6.61 3.25 -9.76
N PRO A 82 7.85 3.19 -10.29
CA PRO A 82 8.04 2.75 -11.66
C PRO A 82 7.50 1.33 -11.86
N HIS A 83 6.85 1.09 -12.99
CA HIS A 83 6.44 -0.25 -13.39
C HIS A 83 7.68 -1.12 -13.61
N ALA A 84 7.81 -2.22 -12.89
CA ALA A 84 9.05 -2.97 -12.84
C ALA A 84 8.98 -4.32 -13.53
N MET A 85 7.86 -5.04 -13.40
CA MET A 85 7.75 -6.41 -13.89
C MET A 85 6.30 -6.85 -14.09
N TRP A 86 6.15 -7.89 -14.91
CA TRP A 86 4.88 -8.57 -15.14
C TRP A 86 5.17 -10.06 -15.36
N PRO A 87 5.33 -10.87 -14.29
CA PRO A 87 5.77 -12.26 -14.40
C PRO A 87 4.88 -13.16 -15.27
N ASP A 88 3.57 -12.96 -15.18
CA ASP A 88 2.56 -13.70 -15.92
C ASP A 88 1.98 -12.90 -17.10
N ILE A 89 2.81 -12.03 -17.73
CA ILE A 89 2.40 -11.25 -18.90
C ILE A 89 1.82 -12.17 -19.97
N PRO A 90 0.66 -11.85 -20.58
CA PRO A 90 0.06 -12.69 -21.61
C PRO A 90 1.04 -12.96 -22.74
N GLY A 91 1.02 -14.20 -23.24
CA GLY A 91 1.98 -14.66 -24.25
C GLY A 91 1.99 -13.82 -25.52
N ALA A 92 3.18 -13.65 -26.09
CA ALA A 92 3.43 -12.88 -27.31
C ALA A 92 2.77 -13.45 -28.58
N ASP A 93 2.13 -14.60 -28.44
CA ASP A 93 1.52 -15.34 -29.56
C ASP A 93 0.20 -14.72 -30.06
N ASP A 94 -0.42 -13.81 -29.26
CA ASP A 94 -1.59 -13.06 -29.70
C ASP A 94 -1.16 -11.73 -30.37
N PRO A 95 -1.29 -11.61 -31.71
CA PRO A 95 -0.90 -10.39 -32.42
C PRO A 95 -1.63 -9.13 -31.92
N ARG A 96 -2.81 -9.28 -31.33
CA ARG A 96 -3.62 -8.18 -30.80
C ARG A 96 -3.00 -7.60 -29.53
N LEU A 97 -2.26 -8.40 -28.78
CA LEU A 97 -1.62 -8.01 -27.51
C LEU A 97 -0.15 -7.58 -27.70
N LYS A 98 0.41 -7.81 -28.91
CA LYS A 98 1.83 -7.53 -29.15
C LYS A 98 2.25 -6.11 -28.74
N TRP A 99 1.46 -5.11 -29.04
CA TRP A 99 1.77 -3.72 -28.71
C TRP A 99 1.79 -3.48 -27.19
N VAL A 100 0.89 -4.12 -26.43
CA VAL A 100 0.85 -4.06 -24.96
C VAL A 100 2.12 -4.66 -24.41
N ILE A 101 2.48 -5.85 -24.90
CA ILE A 101 3.66 -6.59 -24.46
C ILE A 101 4.93 -5.80 -24.75
N ASP A 102 5.10 -5.29 -25.98
CA ASP A 102 6.26 -4.52 -26.39
C ASP A 102 6.38 -3.21 -25.54
N TYR A 103 5.26 -2.57 -25.25
CA TYR A 103 5.20 -1.35 -24.45
C TYR A 103 5.68 -1.59 -23.02
N HIS A 104 5.16 -2.62 -22.35
CA HIS A 104 5.53 -2.95 -20.98
C HIS A 104 6.95 -3.49 -20.88
N THR A 105 7.32 -4.44 -21.74
CA THR A 105 8.67 -5.02 -21.71
C THR A 105 9.74 -3.99 -22.04
N GLY A 106 9.46 -3.05 -22.94
CA GLY A 106 10.33 -1.91 -23.23
C GLY A 106 10.53 -0.99 -22.02
N ALA A 107 9.48 -0.76 -21.22
CA ALA A 107 9.56 0.02 -19.99
C ALA A 107 10.39 -0.71 -18.92
N PHE A 108 10.14 -1.99 -18.72
CA PHE A 108 10.89 -2.81 -17.76
C PHE A 108 12.38 -2.91 -18.12
N LYS A 109 12.69 -2.98 -19.42
CA LYS A 109 14.07 -2.95 -19.91
C LYS A 109 14.76 -1.63 -19.57
N ARG A 110 14.13 -0.50 -19.84
CA ARG A 110 14.69 0.83 -19.50
C ARG A 110 14.97 0.96 -18.01
N LEU A 111 14.10 0.43 -17.16
CA LEU A 111 14.31 0.44 -15.72
C LEU A 111 15.59 -0.32 -15.33
N ARG A 112 15.83 -1.48 -15.94
CA ARG A 112 17.00 -2.33 -15.67
C ARG A 112 18.30 -1.80 -16.29
N GLU A 113 18.22 -1.05 -17.35
CA GLU A 113 19.39 -0.46 -18.05
C GLU A 113 19.79 0.90 -17.44
N GLY A 114 19.87 0.99 -16.11
CA GLY A 114 20.30 2.15 -15.35
C GLY A 114 19.19 3.12 -14.97
N GLY A 115 17.94 2.79 -15.28
CA GLY A 115 16.78 3.58 -14.87
C GLY A 115 16.53 3.48 -13.37
N TYR A 116 16.67 2.28 -12.80
CA TYR A 116 16.42 2.05 -11.37
C TYR A 116 17.44 2.79 -10.50
N GLU A 117 18.71 2.76 -10.85
CA GLU A 117 19.77 3.48 -10.13
C GLU A 117 19.54 4.99 -10.15
N LYS A 118 19.12 5.54 -11.31
CA LYS A 118 18.75 6.96 -11.43
C LYS A 118 17.54 7.31 -10.56
N TYR A 119 16.54 6.43 -10.54
CA TYR A 119 15.36 6.58 -9.73
C TYR A 119 15.69 6.58 -8.23
N VAL A 120 16.47 5.60 -7.77
CA VAL A 120 16.92 5.51 -6.37
C VAL A 120 17.73 6.75 -5.98
N ALA A 121 18.67 7.19 -6.82
CA ALA A 121 19.46 8.38 -6.57
C ALA A 121 18.60 9.64 -6.41
N MET A 122 17.61 9.84 -7.28
CA MET A 122 16.71 11.00 -7.21
C MET A 122 15.75 10.90 -6.01
N THR A 123 15.25 9.72 -5.68
CA THR A 123 14.46 9.49 -4.46
C THR A 123 15.25 9.92 -3.22
N ASN A 124 16.53 9.58 -3.17
CA ASN A 124 17.41 9.98 -2.07
C ASN A 124 17.69 11.49 -2.04
N GLU A 125 17.88 12.12 -3.21
CA GLU A 125 18.11 13.57 -3.34
C GLU A 125 16.97 14.39 -2.70
N TYR A 126 15.75 13.94 -2.87
CA TYR A 126 14.56 14.64 -2.35
C TYR A 126 14.23 14.30 -0.88
N ASN A 127 14.79 13.22 -0.34
CA ASN A 127 14.45 12.79 1.03
C ASN A 127 15.05 13.71 2.08
N LYS A 128 14.18 14.32 2.90
CA LYS A 128 14.61 15.21 3.98
C LYS A 128 13.71 15.05 5.21
N GLU A 129 14.25 14.42 6.24
CA GLU A 129 13.58 14.21 7.53
C GLU A 129 13.00 15.52 8.08
N GLY A 130 11.74 15.50 8.51
CA GLY A 130 11.04 16.65 9.06
C GLY A 130 10.50 17.65 8.04
N GLU A 131 10.82 17.51 6.74
CA GLU A 131 10.36 18.43 5.69
C GLU A 131 9.58 17.71 4.59
N PHE A 132 10.16 16.67 4.01
CA PHE A 132 9.55 15.88 2.94
C PHE A 132 10.22 14.51 2.87
N LEU A 133 9.44 13.44 3.01
CA LEU A 133 9.98 12.08 2.94
C LEU A 133 9.71 11.44 1.58
N THR A 134 10.68 10.70 1.10
CA THR A 134 10.52 9.88 -0.10
C THR A 134 10.80 8.43 0.21
N PHE A 135 10.12 7.52 -0.45
CA PHE A 135 10.32 6.09 -0.30
C PHE A 135 10.66 5.46 -1.66
N VAL A 136 11.57 4.53 -1.66
CA VAL A 136 11.85 3.71 -2.84
C VAL A 136 10.72 2.71 -3.00
N GLY A 137 10.02 2.75 -4.13
CA GLY A 137 8.93 1.84 -4.44
C GLY A 137 8.98 1.40 -5.91
N TYR A 138 8.19 0.42 -6.26
CA TYR A 138 7.97 -0.01 -7.64
C TYR A 138 6.73 -0.90 -7.73
N GLU A 139 6.19 -1.05 -8.92
CA GLU A 139 4.98 -1.82 -9.19
C GLU A 139 5.29 -3.11 -9.95
N ALA A 140 4.61 -4.18 -9.57
CA ALA A 140 4.57 -5.44 -10.28
C ALA A 140 3.14 -5.78 -10.69
N HIS A 141 2.95 -6.15 -11.97
CA HIS A 141 1.67 -6.62 -12.48
C HIS A 141 1.50 -8.13 -12.32
N SER A 142 0.26 -8.58 -12.16
CA SER A 142 -0.11 -9.98 -12.25
C SER A 142 -1.54 -10.15 -12.76
N MET A 143 -1.69 -10.98 -13.80
CA MET A 143 -3.01 -11.37 -14.32
C MET A 143 -3.79 -12.20 -13.31
N GLU A 144 -3.10 -13.08 -12.61
CA GLU A 144 -3.71 -14.06 -11.70
C GLU A 144 -4.01 -13.48 -10.32
N HIS A 145 -3.08 -12.67 -9.78
CA HIS A 145 -3.12 -12.26 -8.38
C HIS A 145 -3.45 -10.77 -8.18
N GLY A 146 -3.56 -10.01 -9.27
CA GLY A 146 -3.69 -8.57 -9.24
C GLY A 146 -2.36 -7.86 -9.05
N ASP A 147 -2.37 -6.58 -9.30
CA ASP A 147 -1.16 -5.75 -9.26
C ASP A 147 -0.79 -5.39 -7.82
N HIS A 148 0.50 -5.19 -7.60
CA HIS A 148 1.04 -4.85 -6.28
C HIS A 148 2.11 -3.78 -6.37
N VAL A 149 2.14 -2.92 -5.36
CA VAL A 149 3.18 -1.90 -5.18
C VAL A 149 4.08 -2.28 -4.02
N ALA A 150 5.39 -2.26 -4.23
CA ALA A 150 6.38 -2.31 -3.15
C ALA A 150 6.62 -0.91 -2.58
N LEU A 151 6.71 -0.81 -1.27
CA LEU A 151 7.22 0.35 -0.57
C LEU A 151 8.36 -0.10 0.33
N ASN A 152 9.58 0.42 0.12
CA ASN A 152 10.75 0.03 0.87
C ASN A 152 11.11 1.06 1.93
N TYR A 153 11.51 0.56 3.10
CA TYR A 153 12.06 1.41 4.16
C TYR A 153 13.44 1.94 3.80
N ASP A 154 14.31 1.06 3.26
CA ASP A 154 15.68 1.40 2.94
C ASP A 154 15.75 2.23 1.64
N LEU A 155 16.56 3.29 1.66
CA LEU A 155 16.70 4.22 0.55
C LEU A 155 17.58 3.67 -0.60
N ASP A 156 18.29 2.59 -0.37
CA ASP A 156 19.11 1.85 -1.33
C ASP A 156 18.51 0.46 -1.64
N ALA A 157 17.21 0.29 -1.37
CA ALA A 157 16.53 -0.97 -1.56
C ALA A 157 16.69 -1.51 -2.99
N PRO A 158 17.01 -2.80 -3.17
CA PRO A 158 17.15 -3.38 -4.49
C PRO A 158 15.80 -3.58 -5.19
N LEU A 159 15.82 -3.64 -6.51
CA LEU A 159 14.72 -4.17 -7.29
C LEU A 159 14.70 -5.71 -7.15
N ILE A 160 13.70 -6.24 -6.45
CA ILE A 160 13.57 -7.68 -6.22
C ILE A 160 12.85 -8.30 -7.41
N GLU A 161 13.58 -9.00 -8.27
CA GLU A 161 13.04 -9.74 -9.41
C GLU A 161 12.27 -10.98 -8.94
N CYS A 162 11.09 -11.21 -9.49
CA CYS A 162 10.22 -12.31 -9.11
C CYS A 162 9.55 -12.97 -10.32
N THR A 163 9.10 -14.21 -10.12
CA THR A 163 8.37 -15.02 -11.10
C THR A 163 6.88 -15.12 -10.81
N SER A 164 6.46 -14.72 -9.61
CA SER A 164 5.08 -14.57 -9.17
C SER A 164 5.00 -13.63 -7.96
N ILE A 165 3.80 -13.27 -7.54
CA ILE A 165 3.60 -12.47 -6.31
C ILE A 165 4.03 -13.24 -5.06
N GLU A 166 3.81 -14.55 -5.02
CA GLU A 166 4.27 -15.41 -3.92
C GLU A 166 5.80 -15.48 -3.85
N ASP A 167 6.46 -15.66 -5.00
CA ASP A 167 7.93 -15.65 -5.10
C ASP A 167 8.47 -14.28 -4.64
N TRP A 168 7.82 -13.19 -5.03
CA TRP A 168 8.20 -11.86 -4.57
C TRP A 168 8.12 -11.75 -3.05
N LYS A 169 6.98 -12.12 -2.44
CA LYS A 169 6.80 -12.11 -0.99
C LYS A 169 7.83 -12.98 -0.26
N GLN A 170 8.22 -14.12 -0.84
CA GLN A 170 9.27 -14.96 -0.27
C GLN A 170 10.65 -14.31 -0.34
N LYS A 171 11.04 -13.75 -1.49
CA LYS A 171 12.33 -13.07 -1.68
C LYS A 171 12.42 -11.78 -0.86
N ALA A 172 11.29 -11.13 -0.62
CA ALA A 172 11.19 -9.92 0.19
C ALA A 172 11.33 -10.18 1.70
N LYS A 173 11.29 -11.45 2.14
CA LYS A 173 11.52 -11.78 3.56
C LYS A 173 12.93 -11.35 3.98
N GLY A 174 13.00 -10.64 5.10
CA GLY A 174 14.26 -10.06 5.60
C GLY A 174 14.53 -8.63 5.14
N HIS A 175 13.78 -8.14 4.15
CA HIS A 175 13.77 -6.72 3.78
C HIS A 175 12.62 -6.00 4.50
N LYS A 176 12.84 -4.75 4.85
CA LYS A 176 11.77 -3.88 5.34
C LYS A 176 10.98 -3.34 4.15
N VAL A 177 10.01 -4.11 3.68
CA VAL A 177 9.20 -3.77 2.52
C VAL A 177 7.73 -4.09 2.77
N PHE A 178 6.83 -3.19 2.37
CA PHE A 178 5.41 -3.47 2.23
C PHE A 178 5.10 -3.81 0.77
N ILE A 179 4.27 -4.82 0.57
CA ILE A 179 3.78 -5.25 -0.75
C ILE A 179 2.27 -5.06 -0.72
N THR A 180 1.81 -3.96 -1.28
CA THR A 180 0.43 -3.49 -1.20
C THR A 180 -0.31 -3.82 -2.48
N PRO A 181 -1.41 -4.60 -2.42
CA PRO A 181 -2.24 -4.84 -3.58
C PRO A 181 -3.05 -3.58 -3.95
N HIS A 182 -3.24 -3.41 -5.25
CA HIS A 182 -4.13 -2.39 -5.80
C HIS A 182 -4.98 -2.99 -6.94
N HIS A 183 -5.80 -2.19 -7.63
CA HIS A 183 -6.81 -2.68 -8.59
C HIS A 183 -7.75 -3.74 -7.98
N MET A 184 -8.07 -3.59 -6.70
CA MET A 184 -8.74 -4.59 -5.88
C MET A 184 -10.06 -5.11 -6.46
N GLY A 185 -10.82 -4.31 -7.15
CA GLY A 185 -12.12 -4.70 -7.69
C GLY A 185 -12.12 -4.96 -9.20
N TYR A 186 -10.95 -5.10 -9.85
CA TYR A 186 -10.88 -5.53 -11.23
C TYR A 186 -11.30 -6.98 -11.38
N GLN A 187 -11.55 -7.40 -12.62
CA GLN A 187 -11.93 -8.78 -12.92
C GLN A 187 -10.78 -9.75 -12.64
N GLY A 188 -11.08 -10.83 -11.94
CA GLY A 188 -10.12 -11.92 -11.72
C GLY A 188 -9.61 -12.50 -13.04
N GLY A 189 -8.29 -12.74 -13.15
CA GLY A 189 -7.63 -13.12 -14.38
C GLY A 189 -7.34 -11.97 -15.36
N TYR A 190 -7.71 -10.73 -14.98
CA TYR A 190 -7.42 -9.49 -15.70
C TYR A 190 -6.84 -8.43 -14.75
N ARG A 191 -5.81 -8.81 -14.00
CA ARG A 191 -5.14 -7.96 -13.01
C ARG A 191 -6.00 -7.58 -11.80
N GLY A 192 -7.17 -8.23 -11.62
CA GLY A 192 -8.00 -8.06 -10.43
C GLY A 192 -7.42 -8.84 -9.25
N TYR A 193 -7.55 -8.28 -8.05
CA TYR A 193 -6.96 -8.86 -6.86
C TYR A 193 -7.63 -10.18 -6.45
N ASN A 194 -6.80 -11.14 -6.08
CA ASN A 194 -7.22 -12.44 -5.58
C ASN A 194 -6.91 -12.56 -4.08
N TRP A 195 -7.93 -12.49 -3.23
CA TRP A 195 -7.78 -12.55 -1.77
C TRP A 195 -7.14 -13.84 -1.25
N LYS A 196 -7.04 -14.89 -2.07
CA LYS A 196 -6.30 -16.12 -1.70
C LYS A 196 -4.80 -15.89 -1.55
N CYS A 197 -4.25 -14.85 -2.18
CA CYS A 197 -2.86 -14.48 -2.03
C CYS A 197 -2.62 -13.46 -0.89
N PHE A 198 -3.68 -13.01 -0.22
CA PHE A 198 -3.52 -12.13 0.94
C PHE A 198 -2.86 -12.87 2.09
N THR A 199 -1.83 -12.26 2.65
CA THR A 199 -1.17 -12.75 3.85
C THR A 199 -1.23 -11.65 4.90
N GLU A 200 -2.01 -11.88 5.96
CA GLU A 200 -2.05 -10.96 7.09
C GLU A 200 -0.66 -10.87 7.73
N GLY A 201 -0.19 -9.68 8.03
CA GLY A 201 1.08 -9.47 8.71
C GLY A 201 1.84 -8.23 8.21
N ASP A 202 3.12 -8.17 8.58
CA ASP A 202 3.94 -6.98 8.38
C ASP A 202 4.23 -6.63 6.91
N GLN A 203 4.14 -7.58 5.98
CA GLN A 203 4.39 -7.32 4.56
C GLN A 203 3.19 -6.70 3.82
N THR A 204 1.95 -6.90 4.30
CA THR A 204 0.74 -6.34 3.69
C THR A 204 -0.14 -5.70 4.77
N PRO A 205 0.32 -4.61 5.41
CA PRO A 205 -0.42 -4.01 6.51
C PRO A 205 -1.67 -3.26 6.04
N PHE A 206 -1.72 -2.83 4.77
CA PHE A 206 -2.82 -2.10 4.17
C PHE A 206 -3.00 -2.48 2.70
N VAL A 207 -4.15 -2.09 2.14
CA VAL A 207 -4.52 -2.31 0.73
C VAL A 207 -5.03 -1.01 0.12
N GLU A 208 -4.89 -0.85 -1.19
CA GLU A 208 -5.38 0.32 -1.89
C GLU A 208 -6.85 0.16 -2.25
N MET A 209 -7.69 1.04 -1.68
CA MET A 209 -9.12 1.05 -1.92
C MET A 209 -9.52 1.97 -3.08
N TYR A 210 -8.80 3.06 -3.28
CA TYR A 210 -9.13 4.08 -4.27
C TYR A 210 -7.89 4.64 -4.94
N SER A 211 -7.98 4.82 -6.23
CA SER A 211 -7.05 5.58 -7.05
C SER A 211 -7.79 6.23 -8.21
N ARG A 212 -7.07 6.87 -9.12
CA ARG A 212 -7.63 7.36 -10.39
C ARG A 212 -8.36 6.27 -11.18
N HIS A 213 -8.01 5.01 -10.99
CA HIS A 213 -8.62 3.87 -11.67
C HIS A 213 -10.00 3.49 -11.13
N GLY A 214 -10.39 4.00 -9.98
CA GLY A 214 -11.72 3.81 -9.41
C GLY A 214 -11.71 3.40 -7.95
N LEU A 215 -12.91 3.17 -7.42
CA LEU A 215 -13.15 2.80 -6.03
C LEU A 215 -13.42 1.30 -5.90
N ALA A 216 -12.58 0.61 -5.15
CA ALA A 216 -12.66 -0.83 -4.90
C ALA A 216 -13.37 -1.22 -3.59
N GLU A 217 -14.07 -0.30 -2.94
CA GLU A 217 -14.81 -0.57 -1.70
C GLU A 217 -15.82 -1.71 -1.87
N SER A 218 -16.63 -1.63 -2.93
CA SER A 218 -17.62 -2.65 -3.30
C SER A 218 -17.83 -2.65 -4.81
N ASP A 219 -18.57 -3.64 -5.31
CA ASP A 219 -18.98 -3.71 -6.71
C ASP A 219 -20.14 -2.75 -7.07
N GLN A 220 -20.71 -2.05 -6.08
CA GLN A 220 -21.85 -1.15 -6.19
C GLN A 220 -21.50 0.33 -5.91
N GLY A 221 -20.22 0.71 -5.89
CA GLY A 221 -19.81 2.08 -5.57
C GLY A 221 -20.07 3.08 -6.69
N ASP A 222 -20.13 4.38 -6.32
CA ASP A 222 -20.43 5.50 -7.24
C ASP A 222 -19.27 5.90 -8.17
N TYR A 223 -18.05 5.45 -7.86
CA TYR A 223 -16.85 5.75 -8.66
C TYR A 223 -16.51 4.56 -9.56
N PRO A 224 -16.87 4.61 -10.86
CA PRO A 224 -16.58 3.52 -11.79
C PRO A 224 -15.08 3.42 -12.07
N TYR A 225 -14.63 2.24 -12.49
CA TYR A 225 -13.28 2.07 -13.02
C TYR A 225 -13.14 2.75 -14.38
N LEU A 226 -11.95 3.30 -14.65
CA LEU A 226 -11.63 4.01 -15.90
C LEU A 226 -11.34 3.08 -17.08
N HIS A 227 -11.04 1.81 -16.81
CA HIS A 227 -10.59 0.85 -17.81
C HIS A 227 -11.55 -0.32 -18.00
N ASP A 228 -11.49 -0.90 -19.22
CA ASP A 228 -12.19 -2.13 -19.59
C ASP A 228 -11.49 -3.41 -19.05
N MET A 229 -10.55 -3.28 -18.13
CA MET A 229 -9.87 -4.43 -17.51
C MET A 229 -10.80 -5.27 -16.63
N GLY A 230 -12.04 -5.03 -16.79
CA GLY A 230 -13.15 -5.79 -16.27
C GLY A 230 -14.11 -4.92 -15.46
N PRO A 231 -15.39 -5.34 -15.40
CA PRO A 231 -16.31 -4.77 -14.45
C PRO A 231 -15.80 -5.02 -13.04
N ARG A 232 -16.15 -4.15 -12.10
CA ARG A 232 -15.91 -4.43 -10.68
C ARG A 232 -16.49 -5.80 -10.32
N GLN A 233 -15.70 -6.59 -9.64
CA GLN A 233 -16.04 -7.93 -9.26
C GLN A 233 -16.04 -8.03 -7.74
N TRP A 234 -17.15 -8.49 -7.15
CA TRP A 234 -17.34 -8.55 -5.70
C TRP A 234 -16.19 -9.26 -4.98
N GLU A 235 -15.76 -10.42 -5.50
CA GLU A 235 -14.73 -11.25 -4.89
C GLU A 235 -13.34 -10.59 -4.85
N GLY A 236 -13.14 -9.50 -5.55
CA GLY A 236 -11.92 -8.68 -5.48
C GLY A 236 -12.03 -7.47 -4.55
N THR A 237 -13.24 -7.12 -4.07
CA THR A 237 -13.47 -5.86 -3.35
C THR A 237 -12.96 -5.87 -1.92
N ILE A 238 -12.83 -4.68 -1.34
CA ILE A 238 -12.45 -4.46 0.06
C ILE A 238 -13.48 -5.09 1.01
N GLN A 239 -14.77 -4.89 0.75
CA GLN A 239 -15.84 -5.45 1.58
C GLN A 239 -15.79 -6.97 1.60
N TYR A 240 -15.52 -7.61 0.47
CA TYR A 240 -15.34 -9.06 0.42
C TYR A 240 -14.14 -9.53 1.24
N GLY A 241 -13.01 -8.81 1.15
CA GLY A 241 -11.84 -9.10 1.97
C GLY A 241 -12.10 -9.03 3.48
N LEU A 242 -12.91 -8.06 3.92
CA LEU A 242 -13.35 -7.95 5.31
C LEU A 242 -14.34 -9.06 5.71
N GLU A 243 -15.23 -9.48 4.81
CA GLU A 243 -16.12 -10.63 5.05
C GLU A 243 -15.37 -11.95 5.24
N LEU A 244 -14.22 -12.11 4.58
CA LEU A 244 -13.32 -13.24 4.80
C LEU A 244 -12.61 -13.20 6.17
N GLY A 245 -12.77 -12.11 6.94
CA GLY A 245 -12.15 -11.93 8.25
C GLY A 245 -10.73 -11.36 8.21
N ASN A 246 -10.22 -10.95 7.05
CA ASN A 246 -8.91 -10.34 6.91
C ASN A 246 -8.83 -8.99 7.65
N LYS A 247 -7.66 -8.68 8.18
CA LYS A 247 -7.39 -7.41 8.88
C LYS A 247 -6.30 -6.64 8.17
N PHE A 248 -6.65 -5.46 7.69
CA PHE A 248 -5.75 -4.55 6.97
C PHE A 248 -6.16 -3.09 7.17
N GLY A 249 -5.22 -2.18 6.96
CA GLY A 249 -5.51 -0.76 6.80
C GLY A 249 -5.99 -0.47 5.38
N ILE A 250 -6.52 0.73 5.17
CA ILE A 250 -7.02 1.17 3.87
C ILE A 250 -6.26 2.42 3.47
N MET A 251 -5.69 2.39 2.27
CA MET A 251 -5.08 3.57 1.66
C MET A 251 -5.80 3.96 0.36
N ALA A 252 -5.54 5.17 -0.08
CA ALA A 252 -5.75 5.63 -1.43
C ALA A 252 -4.47 6.25 -1.97
N SER A 253 -4.32 6.27 -3.26
CA SER A 253 -3.20 6.86 -3.98
C SER A 253 -3.69 7.49 -5.28
N THR A 254 -2.81 8.16 -6.02
CA THR A 254 -3.25 8.68 -7.31
C THR A 254 -3.24 7.63 -8.40
N ASP A 255 -2.28 6.73 -8.42
CA ASP A 255 -1.99 5.85 -9.55
C ASP A 255 -1.99 6.61 -10.89
N GLN A 256 -1.46 7.83 -10.82
CA GLN A 256 -1.52 8.81 -11.89
C GLN A 256 -0.28 8.68 -12.76
N HIS A 257 -0.47 8.70 -14.08
CA HIS A 257 0.59 8.44 -15.06
C HIS A 257 1.14 9.71 -15.74
N SER A 258 0.88 10.91 -15.20
CA SER A 258 1.37 12.16 -15.79
C SER A 258 2.45 12.87 -14.98
N GLY A 259 3.09 12.17 -14.03
CA GLY A 259 4.17 12.75 -13.22
C GLY A 259 3.67 13.85 -12.27
N TYR A 260 2.45 13.70 -11.74
CA TYR A 260 1.86 14.67 -10.83
C TYR A 260 1.30 14.01 -9.56
N PRO A 261 2.16 13.48 -8.68
CA PRO A 261 1.73 12.85 -7.44
C PRO A 261 0.86 13.77 -6.59
N GLY A 262 -0.17 13.21 -5.96
CA GLY A 262 -1.10 13.96 -5.14
C GLY A 262 -2.02 14.89 -5.93
N SER A 263 -2.26 14.64 -7.22
CA SER A 263 -3.18 15.42 -8.05
C SER A 263 -4.58 15.50 -7.42
N TYR A 264 -5.22 16.67 -7.60
CA TYR A 264 -6.55 16.92 -7.05
C TYR A 264 -7.60 16.01 -7.72
N GLY A 265 -8.50 15.47 -6.90
CA GLY A 265 -9.56 14.55 -7.37
C GLY A 265 -9.12 13.09 -7.43
N ASP A 266 -7.83 12.82 -7.29
CA ASP A 266 -7.28 11.47 -7.16
C ASP A 266 -7.01 11.13 -5.69
N GLY A 267 -6.65 9.85 -5.39
CA GLY A 267 -6.50 9.37 -4.03
C GLY A 267 -5.26 9.89 -3.30
N ARG A 268 -5.35 9.90 -1.98
CA ARG A 268 -4.23 10.21 -1.05
C ARG A 268 -4.31 9.33 0.18
N ILE A 269 -3.17 9.01 0.74
CA ILE A 269 -3.08 8.37 2.04
C ILE A 269 -2.84 9.43 3.13
N GLY A 270 -3.62 9.38 4.21
CA GLY A 270 -3.31 10.07 5.46
C GLY A 270 -2.67 9.11 6.44
N VAL A 271 -1.60 9.54 7.09
CA VAL A 271 -0.86 8.74 8.07
C VAL A 271 -0.80 9.49 9.41
N LEU A 272 -1.27 8.87 10.47
CA LEU A 272 -1.27 9.45 11.82
C LEU A 272 -0.01 9.04 12.56
N ALA A 273 0.95 9.95 12.69
CA ALA A 273 2.26 9.70 13.26
C ALA A 273 2.72 10.83 14.20
N PRO A 274 3.66 10.58 15.14
CA PRO A 274 4.15 11.61 16.08
C PRO A 274 5.07 12.64 15.40
N SER A 275 5.71 12.29 14.31
CA SER A 275 6.65 13.19 13.61
C SER A 275 6.76 12.79 12.13
N LEU A 276 7.21 13.73 11.29
CA LEU A 276 7.54 13.48 9.89
C LEU A 276 8.97 12.92 9.79
N THR A 277 9.16 11.72 10.32
CA THR A 277 10.41 10.97 10.21
C THR A 277 10.12 9.63 9.57
N ARG A 278 11.12 9.06 8.87
CA ARG A 278 10.98 7.75 8.22
C ARG A 278 10.51 6.67 9.18
N ASP A 279 11.13 6.61 10.38
CA ASP A 279 10.75 5.64 11.41
C ASP A 279 9.30 5.81 11.86
N ALA A 280 8.87 7.05 12.10
CA ALA A 280 7.52 7.31 12.60
C ALA A 280 6.45 7.04 11.54
N ILE A 281 6.68 7.46 10.29
CA ILE A 281 5.77 7.18 9.17
C ILE A 281 5.73 5.67 8.89
N TRP A 282 6.88 4.99 8.85
CA TRP A 282 6.95 3.56 8.63
C TRP A 282 6.21 2.76 9.69
N GLU A 283 6.43 3.10 10.97
CA GLU A 283 5.74 2.42 12.07
C GLU A 283 4.23 2.67 12.03
N ALA A 284 3.79 3.88 11.69
CA ALA A 284 2.38 4.20 11.54
C ALA A 284 1.74 3.42 10.36
N LEU A 285 2.44 3.29 9.23
CA LEU A 285 2.03 2.44 8.11
C LEU A 285 1.92 0.98 8.55
N ARG A 286 2.95 0.45 9.20
CA ARG A 286 3.00 -0.94 9.69
C ARG A 286 1.87 -1.26 10.67
N THR A 287 1.54 -0.31 11.54
CA THR A 287 0.49 -0.45 12.57
C THR A 287 -0.89 0.00 12.09
N ARG A 288 -1.03 0.30 10.80
CA ARG A 288 -2.32 0.65 10.15
C ARG A 288 -2.94 1.96 10.68
N HIS A 289 -2.13 2.89 11.15
CA HIS A 289 -2.58 4.24 11.48
C HIS A 289 -2.74 5.08 10.20
N VAL A 290 -3.57 4.59 9.31
CA VAL A 290 -3.76 5.12 7.96
C VAL A 290 -5.22 5.39 7.67
N CYS A 291 -5.49 6.33 6.77
CA CYS A 291 -6.80 6.56 6.19
C CYS A 291 -6.68 6.87 4.70
N ALA A 292 -7.73 6.56 3.95
CA ALA A 292 -7.85 6.90 2.55
C ALA A 292 -8.66 8.18 2.38
N ALA A 293 -8.25 9.03 1.43
CA ALA A 293 -9.01 10.20 0.99
C ALA A 293 -9.07 10.25 -0.54
N THR A 294 -10.21 10.69 -1.08
CA THR A 294 -10.48 10.74 -2.52
C THR A 294 -10.25 12.13 -3.12
N GLY A 295 -9.36 12.93 -2.57
CA GLY A 295 -9.02 14.27 -3.07
C GLY A 295 -8.76 15.25 -1.94
N ASP A 296 -9.77 15.67 -1.22
CA ASP A 296 -9.61 16.62 -0.11
C ASP A 296 -8.92 15.97 1.10
N LYS A 297 -8.07 16.75 1.78
CA LYS A 297 -7.42 16.34 3.03
C LYS A 297 -8.41 16.45 4.19
N ILE A 298 -9.33 15.48 4.29
CA ILE A 298 -10.38 15.47 5.32
C ILE A 298 -9.84 14.80 6.58
N LEU A 299 -9.82 15.54 7.68
CA LEU A 299 -9.45 15.01 8.99
C LEU A 299 -10.68 14.44 9.68
N ILE A 300 -10.71 13.13 9.85
CA ILE A 300 -11.70 12.46 10.69
C ILE A 300 -10.93 11.81 11.84
N ALA A 301 -11.19 12.26 13.07
CA ALA A 301 -10.67 11.63 14.27
C ALA A 301 -11.81 10.92 15.00
N SER A 302 -11.68 9.63 15.20
CA SER A 302 -12.59 8.84 16.03
C SER A 302 -11.77 8.23 17.16
N ALA A 303 -12.20 8.48 18.40
CA ALA A 303 -11.59 7.86 19.57
C ALA A 303 -12.64 7.06 20.33
N SER A 304 -12.34 5.81 20.64
CA SER A 304 -13.14 4.97 21.49
C SER A 304 -12.41 4.72 22.80
N THR A 305 -13.06 4.98 23.93
CA THR A 305 -12.50 4.71 25.27
C THR A 305 -12.41 3.22 25.60
N MET A 306 -12.93 2.36 24.72
CA MET A 306 -12.91 0.91 24.88
C MET A 306 -11.90 0.18 24.00
N LEU A 307 -11.13 0.88 23.20
CA LEU A 307 -10.16 0.23 22.33
C LEU A 307 -8.74 0.50 22.82
N SER A 308 -8.25 -0.39 23.66
CA SER A 308 -6.92 -0.91 23.39
C SER A 308 -6.96 -1.44 21.96
N TRP A 309 -6.32 -0.78 21.02
CA TRP A 309 -6.09 -1.32 19.69
C TRP A 309 -5.45 -2.69 19.90
N VAL A 310 -6.19 -3.72 19.55
CA VAL A 310 -5.72 -5.09 19.74
C VAL A 310 -4.47 -5.24 18.90
N THR A 311 -3.36 -5.39 19.58
CA THR A 311 -2.06 -5.82 19.07
C THR A 311 -2.18 -7.17 18.38
#